data_fa461007fe5a5fa0b8763b9dc93e09bf
#
_entry.id   fa461007fe5a5fa0b8763b9dc93e09bf
#
_cell.length_a   1.000
_cell.length_b   1.000
_cell.length_c   1.000
_cell.angle_alpha   90.00
_cell.angle_beta   90.00
_cell.angle_gamma   90.00
#
_symmetry.space_group_name_H-M   'P 1'
#
loop_
_entity.id
_entity.type
_entity.pdbx_description
1 polymer ?
#
loop_
_entity_poly.entity_id
_entity_poly.type
_entity_poly.pdbx_seq_one_letter_code
_entity_poly.pdbx_strand_id
1 'polypeptide(L)'
;LKPEKIHGRVILVKTVCRKEFEERSGSVCPEDEKNLNRVFPGNPQGTRMDRLAYEVVQKLHSAADYYIDLHSGDDYEQLTPYIYYAGCADEDVVQMSRKMAEQADVPYMVKSNVASGGSYNYAAACGIPSVLIERGQMGGWSPEEVHSTRKDVRNILCALGVYDGMRSYSNYYPMEIEDVRYQSASVSGLWYPAKKPGDIIKVGEYLGCVKAVSYTHLRAHETSAH
;
A
#
# COMPACT_ATOMS: atom_id res chain seq x y z
N LEU A 1 -13.23 -1.55 16.72
CA LEU A 1 -14.48 -0.79 16.60
C LEU A 1 -15.53 -1.39 17.54
N LYS A 2 -16.43 -0.56 18.05
CA LYS A 2 -17.61 -0.99 18.82
C LYS A 2 -18.81 -0.95 17.88
N PRO A 3 -19.55 -2.09 17.69
CA PRO A 3 -20.63 -2.15 16.70
C PRO A 3 -21.70 -1.07 16.88
N GLU A 4 -22.04 -0.75 18.15
CA GLU A 4 -23.05 0.27 18.51
C GLU A 4 -22.66 1.71 18.13
N LYS A 5 -21.41 1.93 17.70
CA LYS A 5 -20.86 3.20 17.26
C LYS A 5 -20.65 3.29 15.75
N ILE A 6 -21.10 2.29 15.00
CA ILE A 6 -20.98 2.26 13.55
C ILE A 6 -22.28 2.80 12.94
N HIS A 7 -22.14 3.82 12.09
CA HIS A 7 -23.20 4.33 11.24
C HIS A 7 -23.07 3.72 9.84
N GLY A 8 -24.05 2.89 9.47
CA GLY A 8 -24.00 2.13 8.23
C GLY A 8 -23.38 0.75 8.39
N ARG A 9 -22.50 0.35 7.48
CA ARG A 9 -21.91 -0.99 7.44
C ARG A 9 -20.40 -0.91 7.23
N VAL A 10 -19.65 -1.73 7.98
CA VAL A 10 -18.21 -1.95 7.77
C VAL A 10 -18.01 -3.39 7.33
N ILE A 11 -17.40 -3.58 6.16
CA ILE A 11 -16.97 -4.88 5.65
C ILE A 11 -15.47 -5.01 5.94
N LEU A 12 -15.09 -6.03 6.72
CA LEU A 12 -13.70 -6.30 7.07
C LEU A 12 -13.25 -7.62 6.46
N VAL A 13 -12.31 -7.55 5.54
CA VAL A 13 -11.63 -8.72 4.96
C VAL A 13 -10.28 -8.88 5.66
N LYS A 14 -10.11 -9.97 6.41
CA LYS A 14 -8.90 -10.17 7.23
C LYS A 14 -7.68 -10.55 6.39
N THR A 15 -7.87 -11.42 5.41
CA THR A 15 -6.81 -11.93 4.52
C THR A 15 -7.44 -12.15 3.16
N VAL A 16 -7.00 -11.37 2.17
CA VAL A 16 -7.56 -11.44 0.81
C VAL A 16 -7.11 -12.71 0.11
N CYS A 17 -5.80 -12.97 0.07
CA CYS A 17 -5.25 -14.22 -0.44
C CYS A 17 -4.79 -15.13 0.70
N ARG A 18 -5.67 -16.05 1.13
CA ARG A 18 -5.37 -16.98 2.21
C ARG A 18 -4.19 -17.90 1.89
N LYS A 19 -4.05 -18.31 0.62
CA LYS A 19 -3.00 -19.21 0.18
C LYS A 19 -1.61 -18.57 0.30
N GLU A 20 -1.42 -17.34 -0.15
CA GLU A 20 -0.18 -16.60 0.03
C GLU A 20 0.20 -16.50 1.51
N PHE A 21 -0.79 -16.17 2.35
CA PHE A 21 -0.59 -16.07 3.79
C PHE A 21 -0.16 -17.40 4.42
N GLU A 22 -0.81 -18.52 4.08
CA GLU A 22 -0.52 -19.85 4.62
C GLU A 22 0.84 -20.37 4.14
N GLU A 23 1.21 -20.12 2.88
CA GLU A 23 2.46 -20.56 2.27
C GLU A 23 3.62 -19.58 2.44
N ARG A 24 3.35 -18.40 3.00
CA ARG A 24 4.32 -17.30 3.19
C ARG A 24 5.07 -16.98 1.89
N SER A 25 4.34 -16.83 0.82
CA SER A 25 4.90 -16.66 -0.52
C SER A 25 5.17 -15.18 -0.88
N GLY A 26 5.16 -14.29 0.09
CA GLY A 26 5.39 -12.87 -0.14
C GLY A 26 4.27 -12.22 -0.95
N SER A 27 4.63 -11.48 -2.00
CA SER A 27 3.69 -10.68 -2.79
C SER A 27 3.08 -11.38 -3.99
N VAL A 28 3.34 -12.66 -4.20
CA VAL A 28 2.85 -13.42 -5.35
C VAL A 28 2.16 -14.72 -4.94
N CYS A 29 1.05 -15.01 -5.59
CA CYS A 29 0.34 -16.26 -5.36
C CYS A 29 1.15 -17.45 -5.89
N PRO A 30 1.39 -18.50 -5.07
CA PRO A 30 2.20 -19.65 -5.50
C PRO A 30 1.56 -20.50 -6.60
N GLU A 31 0.25 -20.34 -6.87
CA GLU A 31 -0.45 -21.13 -7.89
C GLU A 31 -0.33 -20.54 -9.31
N ASP A 32 -0.20 -19.23 -9.44
CA ASP A 32 -0.17 -18.56 -10.75
C ASP A 32 0.89 -17.47 -10.88
N GLU A 33 1.74 -17.34 -9.86
CA GLU A 33 2.87 -16.39 -9.81
C GLU A 33 2.47 -14.92 -10.07
N LYS A 34 1.20 -14.58 -9.79
CA LYS A 34 0.67 -13.22 -9.96
C LYS A 34 0.55 -12.51 -8.62
N ASN A 35 0.87 -11.23 -8.62
CA ASN A 35 0.54 -10.33 -7.53
C ASN A 35 -0.91 -9.86 -7.72
N LEU A 36 -1.76 -10.09 -6.69
CA LEU A 36 -3.16 -9.69 -6.72
C LEU A 36 -3.32 -8.19 -7.01
N ASN A 37 -2.46 -7.37 -6.40
CA ASN A 37 -2.51 -5.91 -6.53
C ASN A 37 -1.87 -5.39 -7.85
N ARG A 38 -1.82 -6.23 -8.89
CA ARG A 38 -1.41 -5.89 -10.26
C ARG A 38 -2.42 -6.33 -11.32
N VAL A 39 -3.49 -7.03 -10.91
CA VAL A 39 -4.41 -7.69 -11.86
C VAL A 39 -5.85 -7.14 -11.82
N PHE A 40 -6.13 -6.12 -10.99
CA PHE A 40 -7.45 -5.48 -10.99
C PHE A 40 -7.77 -4.78 -12.32
N PRO A 41 -8.99 -4.95 -12.87
CA PRO A 41 -10.23 -5.47 -12.25
C PRO A 41 -10.39 -6.99 -12.23
N GLY A 42 -9.43 -7.76 -12.73
CA GLY A 42 -9.53 -9.20 -12.81
C GLY A 42 -10.24 -9.72 -14.07
N ASN A 43 -10.34 -11.04 -14.15
CA ASN A 43 -10.99 -11.77 -15.25
C ASN A 43 -11.62 -13.05 -14.71
N PRO A 44 -12.95 -13.28 -14.89
CA PRO A 44 -13.61 -14.48 -14.37
C PRO A 44 -13.15 -15.78 -15.07
N GLN A 45 -12.57 -15.72 -16.26
CA GLN A 45 -11.98 -16.84 -17.00
C GLN A 45 -10.45 -16.94 -16.85
N GLY A 46 -9.85 -16.05 -16.07
CA GLY A 46 -8.41 -16.00 -15.86
C GLY A 46 -7.89 -17.01 -14.81
N THR A 47 -6.66 -16.82 -14.41
CA THR A 47 -6.01 -17.63 -13.38
C THR A 47 -6.57 -17.30 -11.99
N ARG A 48 -5.98 -17.84 -10.93
CA ARG A 48 -6.49 -17.67 -9.56
C ARG A 48 -6.59 -16.21 -9.13
N MET A 49 -5.52 -15.43 -9.34
CA MET A 49 -5.51 -14.02 -8.92
C MET A 49 -6.44 -13.18 -9.79
N ASP A 50 -6.53 -13.46 -11.09
CA ASP A 50 -7.49 -12.77 -11.97
C ASP A 50 -8.94 -12.98 -11.49
N ARG A 51 -9.31 -14.22 -11.14
CA ARG A 51 -10.65 -14.54 -10.61
C ARG A 51 -10.89 -13.91 -9.24
N LEU A 52 -9.87 -13.93 -8.36
CA LEU A 52 -9.99 -13.32 -7.03
C LEU A 52 -10.19 -11.80 -7.14
N ALA A 53 -9.41 -11.10 -7.98
CA ALA A 53 -9.60 -9.68 -8.24
C ALA A 53 -11.01 -9.39 -8.77
N TYR A 54 -11.48 -10.18 -9.73
CA TYR A 54 -12.85 -10.08 -10.23
C TYR A 54 -13.90 -10.22 -9.13
N GLU A 55 -13.78 -11.22 -8.26
CA GLU A 55 -14.72 -11.42 -7.14
C GLU A 55 -14.68 -10.26 -6.12
N VAL A 56 -13.50 -9.70 -5.85
CA VAL A 56 -13.33 -8.51 -4.99
C VAL A 56 -14.10 -7.33 -5.59
N VAL A 57 -13.94 -7.08 -6.88
CA VAL A 57 -14.67 -6.01 -7.58
C VAL A 57 -16.19 -6.25 -7.51
N GLN A 58 -16.65 -7.46 -7.85
CA GLN A 58 -18.07 -7.74 -7.90
C GLN A 58 -18.78 -7.75 -6.54
N LYS A 59 -18.07 -8.12 -5.47
CA LYS A 59 -18.70 -8.32 -4.15
C LYS A 59 -18.35 -7.26 -3.12
N LEU A 60 -17.17 -6.66 -3.21
CA LEU A 60 -16.71 -5.68 -2.23
C LEU A 60 -16.75 -4.26 -2.79
N HIS A 61 -16.12 -3.98 -3.92
CA HIS A 61 -16.19 -2.64 -4.50
C HIS A 61 -17.62 -2.23 -4.81
N SER A 62 -18.43 -3.11 -5.42
CA SER A 62 -19.83 -2.81 -5.75
C SER A 62 -20.72 -2.52 -4.52
N ALA A 63 -20.26 -2.85 -3.32
CA ALA A 63 -20.98 -2.67 -2.07
C ALA A 63 -20.38 -1.60 -1.16
N ALA A 64 -19.36 -0.87 -1.62
CA ALA A 64 -18.59 0.08 -0.83
C ALA A 64 -18.79 1.52 -1.30
N ASP A 65 -18.96 2.43 -0.35
CA ASP A 65 -18.94 3.89 -0.57
C ASP A 65 -17.52 4.45 -0.40
N TYR A 66 -16.67 3.75 0.37
CA TYR A 66 -15.27 4.08 0.65
C TYR A 66 -14.44 2.80 0.72
N TYR A 67 -13.18 2.88 0.36
CA TYR A 67 -12.30 1.72 0.37
C TYR A 67 -10.97 2.04 1.05
N ILE A 68 -10.56 1.17 1.98
CA ILE A 68 -9.26 1.24 2.67
C ILE A 68 -8.54 -0.07 2.44
N ASP A 69 -7.41 -0.01 1.75
CA ASP A 69 -6.51 -1.15 1.53
C ASP A 69 -5.40 -1.13 2.60
N LEU A 70 -5.10 -2.27 3.20
CA LEU A 70 -4.09 -2.38 4.25
C LEU A 70 -2.95 -3.26 3.77
N HIS A 71 -1.77 -2.67 3.71
CA HIS A 71 -0.55 -3.28 3.25
C HIS A 71 0.57 -3.20 4.28
N SER A 72 1.62 -3.99 4.06
CA SER A 72 2.91 -3.91 4.75
C SER A 72 4.02 -4.19 3.76
N GLY A 73 5.25 -3.77 4.10
CA GLY A 73 6.44 -4.13 3.33
C GLY A 73 6.60 -5.65 3.24
N ASP A 74 7.01 -6.10 2.06
CA ASP A 74 7.28 -7.49 1.72
C ASP A 74 8.46 -8.06 2.54
N ASP A 75 8.77 -9.35 2.38
CA ASP A 75 9.78 -10.10 3.17
C ASP A 75 11.15 -9.41 3.21
N TYR A 76 11.50 -8.67 2.16
CA TYR A 76 12.79 -7.99 2.01
C TYR A 76 12.66 -6.47 1.87
N GLU A 77 11.47 -5.93 2.11
CA GLU A 77 11.19 -4.50 1.94
C GLU A 77 11.24 -3.77 3.27
N GLN A 78 12.14 -2.78 3.36
CA GLN A 78 12.13 -1.78 4.42
C GLN A 78 11.39 -0.55 3.93
N LEU A 79 10.51 -0.01 4.77
CA LEU A 79 9.77 1.21 4.46
C LEU A 79 9.61 2.13 5.67
N THR A 80 9.46 3.41 5.40
CA THR A 80 8.88 4.37 6.34
C THR A 80 7.37 4.32 6.15
N PRO A 81 6.54 4.30 7.21
CA PRO A 81 5.10 4.27 7.06
C PRO A 81 4.58 5.43 6.21
N TYR A 82 3.66 5.15 5.29
CA TYR A 82 3.04 6.15 4.43
C TYR A 82 1.64 5.70 3.99
N ILE A 83 0.91 6.60 3.37
CA ILE A 83 -0.41 6.31 2.81
C ILE A 83 -0.47 6.77 1.35
N TYR A 84 -0.95 5.90 0.46
CA TYR A 84 -1.37 6.30 -0.87
C TYR A 84 -2.81 6.79 -0.86
N TYR A 85 -3.09 7.80 -1.66
CA TYR A 85 -4.44 8.11 -2.08
C TYR A 85 -4.55 8.03 -3.61
N ALA A 86 -5.72 7.61 -4.09
CA ALA A 86 -5.94 7.48 -5.52
C ALA A 86 -6.02 8.89 -6.15
N GLY A 87 -5.16 9.14 -7.15
CA GLY A 87 -5.07 10.43 -7.85
C GLY A 87 -5.54 10.36 -9.31
N CYS A 88 -5.98 9.18 -9.78
CA CYS A 88 -6.42 8.97 -11.16
C CYS A 88 -7.90 8.52 -11.19
N ALA A 89 -8.79 9.49 -10.91
CA ALA A 89 -10.24 9.31 -10.86
C ALA A 89 -10.92 10.68 -11.09
N ASP A 90 -12.24 10.74 -11.00
CA ASP A 90 -12.99 12.00 -10.98
C ASP A 90 -12.56 12.87 -9.80
N GLU A 91 -12.57 14.19 -9.99
CA GLU A 91 -12.00 15.14 -9.02
C GLU A 91 -12.59 14.98 -7.62
N ASP A 92 -13.90 14.79 -7.48
CA ASP A 92 -14.56 14.60 -6.18
C ASP A 92 -14.05 13.35 -5.46
N VAL A 93 -13.77 12.27 -6.21
CA VAL A 93 -13.21 11.02 -5.69
C VAL A 93 -11.77 11.22 -5.23
N VAL A 94 -10.95 11.93 -6.03
CA VAL A 94 -9.58 12.27 -5.68
C VAL A 94 -9.54 13.13 -4.42
N GLN A 95 -10.34 14.16 -4.34
CA GLN A 95 -10.40 15.05 -3.18
C GLN A 95 -10.86 14.33 -1.91
N MET A 96 -11.82 13.41 -2.02
CA MET A 96 -12.25 12.61 -0.88
C MET A 96 -11.18 11.60 -0.47
N SER A 97 -10.51 10.94 -1.42
CA SER A 97 -9.38 10.03 -1.15
C SER A 97 -8.24 10.77 -0.44
N ARG A 98 -7.93 11.98 -0.87
CA ARG A 98 -6.94 12.86 -0.23
C ARG A 98 -7.34 13.21 1.21
N LYS A 99 -8.60 13.61 1.44
CA LYS A 99 -9.13 13.86 2.79
C LYS A 99 -9.05 12.64 3.70
N MET A 100 -9.27 11.43 3.16
CA MET A 100 -9.08 10.19 3.91
C MET A 100 -7.60 10.01 4.29
N ALA A 101 -6.67 10.24 3.36
CA ALA A 101 -5.24 10.11 3.60
C ALA A 101 -4.72 11.07 4.68
N GLU A 102 -5.22 12.29 4.73
CA GLU A 102 -4.89 13.30 5.76
C GLU A 102 -5.22 12.87 7.19
N GLN A 103 -6.01 11.80 7.38
CA GLN A 103 -6.38 11.30 8.70
C GLN A 103 -5.40 10.27 9.28
N ALA A 104 -4.47 9.77 8.46
CA ALA A 104 -3.47 8.80 8.90
C ALA A 104 -2.33 9.47 9.66
N ASP A 105 -1.83 8.79 10.69
CA ASP A 105 -0.68 9.24 11.48
C ASP A 105 0.63 8.74 10.87
N VAL A 106 0.92 9.21 9.66
CA VAL A 106 2.10 8.85 8.86
C VAL A 106 2.85 10.10 8.40
N PRO A 107 4.18 10.04 8.18
CA PRO A 107 4.95 11.20 7.73
C PRO A 107 4.65 11.61 6.28
N TYR A 108 4.19 10.69 5.45
CA TYR A 108 4.02 10.94 4.01
C TYR A 108 2.67 10.46 3.51
N MET A 109 2.06 11.24 2.61
CA MET A 109 0.95 10.80 1.76
C MET A 109 1.35 10.94 0.29
N VAL A 110 1.07 9.94 -0.51
CA VAL A 110 1.53 9.82 -1.89
C VAL A 110 0.33 9.80 -2.84
N LYS A 111 0.32 10.72 -3.80
CA LYS A 111 -0.66 10.71 -4.88
C LYS A 111 -0.32 9.62 -5.89
N SER A 112 -1.22 8.66 -6.06
CA SER A 112 -1.05 7.62 -7.07
C SER A 112 -1.58 8.07 -8.42
N ASN A 113 -0.74 8.01 -9.45
CA ASN A 113 -1.09 8.37 -10.82
C ASN A 113 -1.44 7.14 -11.69
N VAL A 114 -2.01 6.09 -11.06
CA VAL A 114 -2.38 4.82 -11.71
C VAL A 114 -3.87 4.57 -11.51
N ALA A 115 -4.59 4.21 -12.57
CA ALA A 115 -6.04 3.97 -12.54
C ALA A 115 -6.44 2.50 -12.43
N SER A 116 -5.51 1.55 -12.60
CA SER A 116 -5.82 0.11 -12.65
C SER A 116 -4.63 -0.73 -12.15
N GLY A 117 -4.84 -2.04 -12.05
CA GLY A 117 -3.83 -2.97 -11.55
C GLY A 117 -3.91 -3.12 -10.03
N GLY A 118 -3.88 -2.04 -9.28
CA GLY A 118 -4.11 -2.05 -7.83
C GLY A 118 -5.59 -2.00 -7.46
N SER A 119 -5.94 -2.60 -6.32
CA SER A 119 -7.32 -2.67 -5.83
C SER A 119 -7.89 -1.29 -5.53
N TYR A 120 -7.22 -0.49 -4.71
CA TYR A 120 -7.69 0.86 -4.35
C TYR A 120 -7.69 1.82 -5.56
N ASN A 121 -6.73 1.67 -6.48
CA ASN A 121 -6.71 2.46 -7.73
C ASN A 121 -7.95 2.20 -8.58
N TYR A 122 -8.26 0.91 -8.78
CA TYR A 122 -9.43 0.53 -9.56
C TYR A 122 -10.74 0.90 -8.87
N ALA A 123 -10.82 0.78 -7.53
CA ALA A 123 -11.97 1.25 -6.76
C ALA A 123 -12.23 2.73 -7.03
N ALA A 124 -11.20 3.57 -6.98
CA ALA A 124 -11.32 5.01 -7.27
C ALA A 124 -11.73 5.29 -8.72
N ALA A 125 -11.16 4.57 -9.69
CA ALA A 125 -11.55 4.70 -11.09
C ALA A 125 -13.03 4.31 -11.33
N CYS A 126 -13.63 3.52 -10.43
CA CYS A 126 -15.05 3.21 -10.39
C CYS A 126 -15.89 4.17 -9.51
N GLY A 127 -15.33 5.29 -9.07
CA GLY A 127 -16.05 6.30 -8.30
C GLY A 127 -16.03 6.10 -6.78
N ILE A 128 -15.21 5.20 -6.23
CA ILE A 128 -15.14 4.88 -4.81
C ILE A 128 -13.88 5.52 -4.20
N PRO A 129 -14.00 6.58 -3.38
CA PRO A 129 -12.84 7.18 -2.72
C PRO A 129 -12.05 6.15 -1.93
N SER A 130 -10.72 6.13 -2.14
CA SER A 130 -9.90 5.02 -1.68
C SER A 130 -8.48 5.41 -1.33
N VAL A 131 -7.94 4.72 -0.33
CA VAL A 131 -6.57 4.86 0.15
C VAL A 131 -5.93 3.49 0.36
N LEU A 132 -4.58 3.47 0.35
CA LEU A 132 -3.80 2.30 0.73
C LEU A 132 -2.79 2.72 1.80
N ILE A 133 -2.83 2.06 2.96
CA ILE A 133 -1.93 2.32 4.09
C ILE A 133 -0.81 1.30 4.06
N GLU A 134 0.43 1.79 4.06
CA GLU A 134 1.64 0.98 4.15
C GLU A 134 2.24 1.09 5.56
N ARG A 135 2.18 0.00 6.33
CA ARG A 135 2.81 -0.13 7.66
C ARG A 135 3.32 -1.54 7.86
N GLY A 136 4.41 -1.66 8.59
CA GLY A 136 5.16 -2.90 8.74
C GLY A 136 6.21 -3.04 7.64
N GLN A 137 7.23 -3.86 7.89
CA GLN A 137 8.35 -4.05 6.99
C GLN A 137 8.97 -5.43 7.20
N MET A 138 9.73 -5.93 6.23
CA MET A 138 10.49 -7.18 6.31
C MET A 138 9.61 -8.39 6.65
N GLY A 139 8.38 -8.45 6.12
CA GLY A 139 7.42 -9.51 6.42
C GLY A 139 7.01 -9.63 7.90
N GLY A 140 7.44 -8.67 8.73
CA GLY A 140 7.20 -8.66 10.18
C GLY A 140 5.98 -7.85 10.59
N TRP A 141 5.71 -7.88 11.90
CA TRP A 141 4.72 -7.04 12.56
C TRP A 141 5.15 -6.72 13.99
N SER A 142 4.62 -5.65 14.54
CA SER A 142 4.78 -5.32 15.96
C SER A 142 3.46 -4.85 16.58
N PRO A 143 3.29 -4.92 17.90
CA PRO A 143 2.12 -4.37 18.58
C PRO A 143 1.93 -2.88 18.28
N GLU A 144 3.00 -2.12 18.12
CA GLU A 144 3.00 -0.69 17.81
C GLU A 144 2.44 -0.43 16.40
N GLU A 145 2.86 -1.22 15.40
CA GLU A 145 2.35 -1.12 14.03
C GLU A 145 0.88 -1.49 13.93
N VAL A 146 0.46 -2.56 14.63
CA VAL A 146 -0.95 -2.94 14.73
C VAL A 146 -1.77 -1.82 15.39
N HIS A 147 -1.25 -1.23 16.49
CA HIS A 147 -1.92 -0.11 17.16
C HIS A 147 -2.06 1.10 16.24
N SER A 148 -0.99 1.45 15.54
CA SER A 148 -0.95 2.60 14.63
C SER A 148 -1.87 2.41 13.43
N THR A 149 -1.88 1.23 12.80
CA THR A 149 -2.81 0.92 11.70
C THR A 149 -4.27 1.01 12.15
N ARG A 150 -4.58 0.47 13.35
CA ARG A 150 -5.94 0.58 13.93
C ARG A 150 -6.33 2.04 14.20
N LYS A 151 -5.39 2.86 14.63
CA LYS A 151 -5.56 4.31 14.85
C LYS A 151 -5.88 5.01 13.53
N ASP A 152 -5.11 4.74 12.47
CA ASP A 152 -5.31 5.34 11.15
C ASP A 152 -6.70 5.01 10.60
N VAL A 153 -7.04 3.72 10.55
CA VAL A 153 -8.37 3.27 10.09
C VAL A 153 -9.49 3.92 10.91
N ARG A 154 -9.36 3.97 12.24
CA ARG A 154 -10.36 4.60 13.10
C ARG A 154 -10.49 6.09 12.83
N ASN A 155 -9.39 6.81 12.64
CA ASN A 155 -9.40 8.24 12.34
C ASN A 155 -10.11 8.52 11.00
N ILE A 156 -9.83 7.71 9.98
CA ILE A 156 -10.52 7.79 8.68
C ILE A 156 -12.03 7.55 8.86
N LEU A 157 -12.42 6.48 9.54
CA LEU A 157 -13.83 6.16 9.75
C LEU A 157 -14.57 7.24 10.56
N CYS A 158 -13.90 7.85 11.56
CA CYS A 158 -14.46 8.99 12.29
C CYS A 158 -14.63 10.23 11.40
N ALA A 159 -13.65 10.51 10.54
CA ALA A 159 -13.71 11.66 9.63
C ALA A 159 -14.79 11.51 8.56
N LEU A 160 -15.07 10.27 8.14
CA LEU A 160 -16.13 9.92 7.20
C LEU A 160 -17.52 9.86 7.85
N GLY A 161 -17.63 10.02 9.19
CA GLY A 161 -18.90 9.86 9.91
C GLY A 161 -19.39 8.41 10.01
N VAL A 162 -18.58 7.43 9.64
CA VAL A 162 -18.89 5.99 9.72
C VAL A 162 -18.74 5.46 11.14
N TYR A 163 -17.90 6.08 11.94
CA TYR A 163 -17.68 5.67 13.33
C TYR A 163 -17.85 6.83 14.29
N ASP A 164 -18.75 6.66 15.27
CA ASP A 164 -18.98 7.63 16.32
C ASP A 164 -17.87 7.57 17.38
N GLY A 165 -16.94 8.51 17.30
CA GLY A 165 -15.81 8.60 18.21
C GLY A 165 -14.96 9.81 17.95
N MET A 166 -14.07 10.08 18.89
CA MET A 166 -13.07 11.14 18.72
C MET A 166 -11.90 10.59 17.91
N ARG A 167 -11.41 11.38 16.96
CA ARG A 167 -10.15 11.11 16.28
C ARG A 167 -9.01 11.16 17.30
N SER A 168 -8.09 10.23 17.19
CA SER A 168 -6.88 10.25 17.99
C SER A 168 -5.93 11.33 17.49
N TYR A 169 -5.15 11.91 18.38
CA TYR A 169 -4.12 12.87 18.03
C TYR A 169 -3.12 12.25 17.04
N SER A 170 -2.73 13.00 16.03
CA SER A 170 -1.69 12.62 15.06
C SER A 170 -0.34 13.22 15.46
N ASN A 171 0.72 12.43 15.37
CA ASN A 171 2.10 12.90 15.57
C ASN A 171 2.66 13.57 14.32
N TYR A 172 2.05 13.29 13.16
CA TYR A 172 2.47 13.79 11.85
C TYR A 172 1.38 14.62 11.22
N TYR A 173 1.80 15.58 10.41
CA TYR A 173 1.01 16.17 9.35
C TYR A 173 1.61 15.64 8.05
N PRO A 174 0.95 14.71 7.35
CA PRO A 174 1.55 14.02 6.21
C PRO A 174 2.04 14.99 5.14
N MET A 175 3.31 14.88 4.78
CA MET A 175 3.84 15.63 3.64
C MET A 175 3.35 14.96 2.35
N GLU A 176 2.74 15.75 1.47
CA GLU A 176 2.22 15.26 0.20
C GLU A 176 3.34 15.10 -0.82
N ILE A 177 3.38 13.93 -1.48
CA ILE A 177 4.31 13.58 -2.54
C ILE A 177 3.51 13.29 -3.80
N GLU A 178 3.72 14.08 -4.84
CA GLU A 178 3.04 13.93 -6.14
C GLU A 178 3.94 13.28 -7.20
N ASP A 179 5.24 13.41 -7.07
CA ASP A 179 6.23 12.86 -8.01
C ASP A 179 7.05 11.76 -7.34
N VAL A 180 6.89 10.53 -7.82
CA VAL A 180 7.54 9.33 -7.29
C VAL A 180 8.39 8.69 -8.37
N ARG A 181 9.63 8.32 -8.03
CA ARG A 181 10.53 7.60 -8.92
C ARG A 181 10.88 6.25 -8.35
N TYR A 182 10.69 5.23 -9.17
CA TYR A 182 11.09 3.85 -8.87
C TYR A 182 12.40 3.53 -9.58
N GLN A 183 13.45 3.28 -8.82
CA GLN A 183 14.73 2.89 -9.35
C GLN A 183 14.93 1.38 -9.19
N SER A 184 14.99 0.66 -10.30
CA SER A 184 15.28 -0.77 -10.32
C SER A 184 16.79 -1.02 -10.39
N ALA A 185 17.24 -2.13 -9.78
CA ALA A 185 18.62 -2.60 -9.95
C ALA A 185 18.86 -2.99 -11.42
N SER A 186 19.99 -2.55 -11.99
CA SER A 186 20.40 -2.88 -13.36
C SER A 186 21.06 -4.25 -13.49
N VAL A 187 21.39 -4.88 -12.38
CA VAL A 187 22.09 -6.17 -12.30
C VAL A 187 21.52 -7.01 -11.17
N SER A 188 21.64 -8.34 -11.30
CA SER A 188 21.28 -9.28 -10.24
C SER A 188 22.35 -9.32 -9.16
N GLY A 189 21.93 -9.43 -7.89
CA GLY A 189 22.84 -9.51 -6.76
C GLY A 189 22.18 -9.16 -5.44
N LEU A 190 22.99 -9.02 -4.39
CA LEU A 190 22.55 -8.57 -3.07
C LEU A 190 22.66 -7.06 -2.97
N TRP A 191 21.59 -6.41 -2.54
CA TRP A 191 21.54 -4.98 -2.29
C TRP A 191 22.16 -4.64 -0.93
N TYR A 192 23.08 -3.68 -0.95
CA TYR A 192 23.72 -3.11 0.24
C TYR A 192 23.34 -1.62 0.33
N PRO A 193 22.34 -1.27 1.13
CA PRO A 193 21.90 0.12 1.27
C PRO A 193 22.93 0.96 2.01
N ALA A 194 23.14 2.19 1.54
CA ALA A 194 23.89 3.25 2.23
C ALA A 194 22.96 4.28 2.89
N LYS A 195 21.66 4.17 2.62
CA LYS A 195 20.58 5.03 3.14
C LYS A 195 19.51 4.19 3.78
N LYS A 196 18.72 4.80 4.66
CA LYS A 196 17.55 4.19 5.30
C LYS A 196 16.27 4.77 4.72
N PRO A 197 15.15 4.04 4.76
CA PRO A 197 13.84 4.61 4.44
C PRO A 197 13.57 5.87 5.27
N GLY A 198 13.09 6.94 4.62
CA GLY A 198 12.85 8.24 5.24
C GLY A 198 14.04 9.20 5.20
N ASP A 199 15.23 8.78 4.78
CA ASP A 199 16.37 9.67 4.61
C ASP A 199 16.10 10.67 3.47
N ILE A 200 16.43 11.94 3.71
CA ILE A 200 16.45 12.97 2.67
C ILE A 200 17.73 12.82 1.87
N ILE A 201 17.62 12.72 0.56
CA ILE A 201 18.74 12.53 -0.36
C ILE A 201 18.84 13.68 -1.36
N LYS A 202 20.05 13.90 -1.89
CA LYS A 202 20.31 14.88 -2.94
C LYS A 202 20.60 14.17 -4.26
N VAL A 203 20.35 14.87 -5.36
CA VAL A 203 20.72 14.39 -6.70
C VAL A 203 22.21 14.02 -6.74
N GLY A 204 22.52 12.82 -7.25
CA GLY A 204 23.89 12.30 -7.31
C GLY A 204 24.39 11.67 -6.01
N GLU A 205 23.59 11.66 -4.94
CA GLU A 205 24.00 11.04 -3.68
C GLU A 205 23.96 9.51 -3.77
N TYR A 206 24.96 8.87 -3.17
CA TYR A 206 25.11 7.41 -3.17
C TYR A 206 24.03 6.76 -2.32
N LEU A 207 23.24 5.89 -2.92
CA LEU A 207 22.14 5.17 -2.25
C LEU A 207 22.55 3.80 -1.73
N GLY A 208 23.51 3.16 -2.38
CA GLY A 208 23.97 1.83 -2.07
C GLY A 208 24.56 1.11 -3.29
N CYS A 209 24.85 -0.17 -3.14
CA CYS A 209 25.37 -0.96 -4.25
C CYS A 209 24.74 -2.35 -4.31
N VAL A 210 24.69 -2.92 -5.51
CA VAL A 210 24.36 -4.33 -5.73
C VAL A 210 25.65 -5.11 -5.94
N LYS A 211 25.89 -6.14 -5.14
CA LYS A 211 27.04 -7.04 -5.28
C LYS A 211 26.60 -8.38 -5.85
N ALA A 212 27.29 -8.84 -6.88
CA ALA A 212 27.05 -10.15 -7.48
C ALA A 212 27.30 -11.27 -6.46
N VAL A 213 26.49 -12.33 -6.53
CA VAL A 213 26.58 -13.49 -5.61
C VAL A 213 27.67 -14.49 -6.07
N SER A 214 28.12 -14.42 -7.32
CA SER A 214 29.18 -15.32 -7.83
C SER A 214 30.57 -14.84 -7.41
N TYR A 215 31.37 -15.74 -6.87
CA TYR A 215 32.71 -15.51 -6.28
C TYR A 215 33.82 -15.12 -7.27
N THR A 216 33.55 -14.94 -8.54
CA THR A 216 34.55 -14.58 -9.55
C THR A 216 34.31 -13.16 -10.03
N HIS A 217 35.10 -12.20 -9.49
CA HIS A 217 35.15 -10.77 -9.83
C HIS A 217 33.95 -9.91 -9.45
N LEU A 218 33.95 -9.44 -8.21
CA LEU A 218 33.05 -8.40 -7.70
C LEU A 218 33.33 -7.04 -8.35
N ARG A 219 32.50 -6.62 -9.31
CA ARG A 219 32.35 -5.21 -9.60
C ARG A 219 31.11 -4.72 -8.86
N ALA A 220 31.28 -3.79 -7.96
CA ALA A 220 30.17 -3.07 -7.34
C ALA A 220 29.50 -2.18 -8.40
N HIS A 221 28.18 -2.28 -8.53
CA HIS A 221 27.38 -1.33 -9.31
C HIS A 221 26.75 -0.35 -8.33
N GLU A 222 27.10 0.93 -8.53
CA GLU A 222 26.57 2.01 -7.70
C GLU A 222 25.27 2.51 -8.30
N THR A 223 24.26 2.76 -7.45
CA THR A 223 23.04 3.47 -7.80
C THR A 223 23.02 4.80 -7.08
N SER A 224 22.68 5.85 -7.79
CA SER A 224 22.55 7.21 -7.26
C SER A 224 21.21 7.81 -7.65
N ALA A 225 20.71 8.75 -6.86
CA ALA A 225 19.49 9.50 -7.16
C ALA A 225 19.71 10.42 -8.36
N HIS A 226 18.76 10.46 -9.28
CA HIS A 226 18.74 11.33 -10.45
C HIS A 226 17.61 12.36 -10.37
#